data_71038abe0866c53f3d1a9da2320d63e2
#
_entry.id   71038abe0866c53f3d1a9da2320d63e2
#
_cell.length_a   1.000
_cell.length_b   1.000
_cell.length_c   1.000
_cell.angle_alpha   90.00
_cell.angle_beta   90.00
_cell.angle_gamma   90.00
#
_symmetry.space_group_name_H-M   'P 1'
#
loop_
_entity.id
_entity.type
_entity.pdbx_description
1 polymer ?
#
loop_
_entity_poly.entity_id
_entity_poly.type
_entity_poly.pdbx_seq_one_letter_code
_entity_poly.pdbx_strand_id
1 'polypeptide(L)'
;MILQLTTCSMQKFLEAIVKRISVEYSQLSIIKNPDGFLKDRGVQQAIGKEFNVCLVCGSPIELRCHFERVVRNDRSTKYCYLIDDSANLLPDMLKGAYVGKFTIGDLFPNFVDKSVLKGLSLETIVHLYKNNTPGFVSGNDAKMRIMAYEFSKGAIKTVNPEDYISRLSEIDAKEDFNNWIPKVASVVKDAVASGFYNEIKSSITTINRVFQESILSKYNDAVVSNPMLRARAVNKVMPHLKSKYSADDKVALVVADGMAYWQYQVLKEHLKGFDVEDNVIFSWMPSITMLSRQALFRGDVPMQDYKQNPSNECKLWIQFWRAAGIASADIQYIYDGDDLDAFSTTKRLALVTNELDDKMHASTDNSDLLALTENWARRFAPKIKYLKDCGFTVYITTDHGNVLAEGWRSLNSQEKTFLYKDGSRGTRHLIYDSLDEMRTFVKSNDEVGLLQYQNWVVMSGDKCFKKAGQEMITHGGSHFMEVLIPFVKI
;
A
#
# COMPACT_ATOMS: atom_id res chain seq x y z
N MET A 1 -30.20 -22.91 13.27
CA MET A 1 -30.67 -21.66 13.90
C MET A 1 -29.77 -20.47 13.57
N ILE A 2 -28.44 -20.58 13.46
CA ILE A 2 -27.53 -19.49 13.08
C ILE A 2 -27.66 -19.09 11.60
N LEU A 3 -27.90 -20.00 10.67
CA LEU A 3 -28.07 -19.73 9.22
C LEU A 3 -29.39 -18.99 8.89
N GLN A 4 -30.46 -19.21 9.67
CA GLN A 4 -31.75 -18.52 9.46
C GLN A 4 -31.77 -17.08 10.03
N LEU A 5 -30.98 -16.81 11.07
CA LEU A 5 -30.86 -15.46 11.67
C LEU A 5 -30.03 -14.51 10.81
N THR A 6 -29.08 -15.03 10.01
CA THR A 6 -28.27 -14.25 9.06
C THR A 6 -29.10 -13.81 7.84
N THR A 7 -30.02 -14.65 7.34
CA THR A 7 -30.89 -14.34 6.19
C THR A 7 -31.84 -13.19 6.46
N CYS A 8 -32.51 -13.14 7.59
CA CYS A 8 -33.45 -12.06 7.93
C CYS A 8 -32.77 -10.69 8.09
N SER A 9 -31.57 -10.64 8.67
CA SER A 9 -30.83 -9.38 8.83
C SER A 9 -30.29 -8.86 7.52
N MET A 10 -29.78 -9.73 6.65
CA MET A 10 -29.38 -9.39 5.29
C MET A 10 -30.52 -8.84 4.49
N GLN A 11 -31.68 -9.48 4.52
CA GLN A 11 -32.87 -9.04 3.79
C GLN A 11 -33.30 -7.63 4.21
N LYS A 12 -33.39 -7.33 5.51
CA LYS A 12 -33.74 -6.00 6.02
C LYS A 12 -32.72 -4.93 5.59
N PHE A 13 -31.44 -5.27 5.58
CA PHE A 13 -30.38 -4.37 5.13
C PHE A 13 -30.52 -4.08 3.62
N LEU A 14 -30.70 -5.11 2.80
CA LEU A 14 -30.91 -4.94 1.35
C LEU A 14 -32.19 -4.19 1.03
N GLU A 15 -33.28 -4.43 1.77
CA GLU A 15 -34.52 -3.64 1.68
C GLU A 15 -34.27 -2.14 1.92
N ALA A 16 -33.46 -1.82 2.94
CA ALA A 16 -33.12 -0.43 3.25
C ALA A 16 -32.31 0.26 2.12
N ILE A 17 -31.49 -0.49 1.42
CA ILE A 17 -30.80 -0.01 0.21
C ILE A 17 -31.80 0.20 -0.91
N VAL A 18 -32.59 -0.83 -1.25
CA VAL A 18 -33.52 -0.80 -2.39
C VAL A 18 -34.51 0.35 -2.26
N LYS A 19 -35.03 0.63 -1.07
CA LYS A 19 -35.91 1.80 -0.79
C LYS A 19 -35.28 3.16 -1.13
N ARG A 20 -33.94 3.24 -1.19
CA ARG A 20 -33.20 4.48 -1.50
C ARG A 20 -32.77 4.58 -2.96
N ILE A 21 -32.58 3.45 -3.62
CA ILE A 21 -32.08 3.40 -4.99
C ILE A 21 -33.14 3.07 -6.04
N SER A 22 -34.35 2.66 -5.63
CA SER A 22 -35.45 2.30 -6.53
C SER A 22 -36.77 2.83 -6.00
N VAL A 23 -37.60 3.35 -6.88
CA VAL A 23 -38.95 3.89 -6.57
C VAL A 23 -40.03 3.16 -7.37
N GLU A 24 -41.23 3.12 -6.85
CA GLU A 24 -42.35 2.36 -7.48
C GLU A 24 -42.73 2.91 -8.86
N TYR A 25 -42.75 4.24 -8.99
CA TYR A 25 -43.23 4.93 -10.19
C TYR A 25 -42.22 5.00 -11.33
N SER A 26 -40.96 4.54 -11.13
CA SER A 26 -39.94 4.53 -12.18
C SER A 26 -39.31 3.16 -12.36
N GLN A 27 -39.16 2.75 -13.62
CA GLN A 27 -38.49 1.53 -13.96
C GLN A 27 -36.97 1.71 -13.94
N LEU A 28 -36.47 2.91 -14.25
CA LEU A 28 -35.07 3.26 -14.25
C LEU A 28 -34.74 4.21 -13.12
N SER A 29 -33.76 3.86 -12.33
CA SER A 29 -33.10 4.75 -11.37
C SER A 29 -31.68 5.06 -11.84
N ILE A 30 -31.24 6.29 -11.63
CA ILE A 30 -29.88 6.77 -11.94
C ILE A 30 -29.26 7.27 -10.65
N ILE A 31 -28.32 6.52 -10.11
CA ILE A 31 -27.81 6.71 -8.75
C ILE A 31 -26.32 7.07 -8.78
N LYS A 32 -25.97 8.24 -8.23
CA LYS A 32 -24.59 8.57 -7.92
C LYS A 32 -24.13 7.75 -6.71
N ASN A 33 -23.06 6.95 -6.88
CA ASN A 33 -22.51 6.11 -5.82
C ASN A 33 -21.01 6.42 -5.60
N PRO A 34 -20.69 7.54 -4.90
CA PRO A 34 -19.31 8.02 -4.78
C PRO A 34 -18.42 7.16 -3.90
N ASP A 35 -18.98 6.33 -3.01
CA ASP A 35 -18.22 5.38 -2.18
C ASP A 35 -18.00 4.01 -2.85
N GLY A 36 -18.61 3.79 -4.02
CA GLY A 36 -18.49 2.55 -4.79
C GLY A 36 -19.18 1.33 -4.17
N PHE A 37 -19.87 1.45 -3.05
CA PHE A 37 -20.46 0.31 -2.34
C PHE A 37 -21.41 -0.52 -3.20
N LEU A 38 -22.27 0.13 -3.99
CA LEU A 38 -23.20 -0.56 -4.89
C LEU A 38 -22.51 -1.20 -6.12
N LYS A 39 -21.25 -0.87 -6.39
CA LYS A 39 -20.46 -1.47 -7.47
C LYS A 39 -19.86 -2.83 -7.07
N ASP A 40 -19.92 -3.21 -5.79
CA ASP A 40 -19.48 -4.52 -5.31
C ASP A 40 -20.36 -5.64 -5.88
N ARG A 41 -19.74 -6.68 -6.45
CA ARG A 41 -20.45 -7.79 -7.10
C ARG A 41 -21.34 -8.57 -6.15
N GLY A 42 -20.92 -8.76 -4.90
CA GLY A 42 -21.69 -9.46 -3.89
C GLY A 42 -22.97 -8.70 -3.53
N VAL A 43 -22.87 -7.36 -3.42
CA VAL A 43 -24.02 -6.48 -3.19
C VAL A 43 -24.99 -6.52 -4.38
N GLN A 44 -24.48 -6.43 -5.60
CA GLN A 44 -25.30 -6.49 -6.82
C GLN A 44 -26.06 -7.81 -6.94
N GLN A 45 -25.37 -8.94 -6.74
CA GLN A 45 -25.97 -10.27 -6.79
C GLN A 45 -27.04 -10.46 -5.69
N ALA A 46 -26.76 -10.00 -4.47
CA ALA A 46 -27.71 -10.10 -3.37
C ALA A 46 -28.99 -9.30 -3.62
N ILE A 47 -28.86 -8.04 -4.11
CA ILE A 47 -30.02 -7.20 -4.45
C ILE A 47 -30.81 -7.80 -5.62
N GLY A 48 -30.14 -8.20 -6.69
CA GLY A 48 -30.79 -8.78 -7.88
C GLY A 48 -31.57 -10.06 -7.55
N LYS A 49 -31.02 -10.89 -6.67
CA LYS A 49 -31.66 -12.15 -6.25
C LYS A 49 -32.94 -11.92 -5.43
N GLU A 50 -32.93 -10.94 -4.51
CA GLU A 50 -34.00 -10.76 -3.54
C GLU A 50 -35.11 -9.78 -4.01
N PHE A 51 -34.79 -8.78 -4.86
CA PHE A 51 -35.66 -7.65 -5.12
C PHE A 51 -35.98 -7.38 -6.60
N ASN A 52 -35.52 -8.24 -7.52
CA ASN A 52 -35.68 -8.02 -8.95
C ASN A 52 -35.20 -6.62 -9.42
N VAL A 53 -34.09 -6.14 -8.83
CA VAL A 53 -33.44 -4.87 -9.17
C VAL A 53 -32.08 -5.17 -9.79
N CYS A 54 -31.88 -4.76 -11.03
CA CYS A 54 -30.64 -4.95 -11.76
C CYS A 54 -29.76 -3.68 -11.65
N LEU A 55 -28.61 -3.78 -10.99
CA LEU A 55 -27.61 -2.72 -10.92
C LEU A 55 -26.66 -2.82 -12.10
N VAL A 56 -26.52 -1.75 -12.87
CA VAL A 56 -25.69 -1.70 -14.08
C VAL A 56 -24.65 -0.61 -13.94
N CYS A 57 -23.39 -0.99 -14.13
CA CYS A 57 -22.25 -0.09 -14.21
C CYS A 57 -21.72 -0.05 -15.65
N GLY A 58 -21.31 1.10 -16.12
CA GLY A 58 -20.70 1.24 -17.44
C GLY A 58 -20.46 2.69 -17.83
N SER A 59 -19.78 2.89 -18.94
CA SER A 59 -19.64 4.20 -19.56
C SER A 59 -21.01 4.73 -20.02
N PRO A 60 -21.17 6.05 -20.25
CA PRO A 60 -22.42 6.62 -20.76
C PRO A 60 -22.91 5.94 -22.05
N ILE A 61 -22.01 5.52 -22.93
CA ILE A 61 -22.35 4.83 -24.18
C ILE A 61 -22.87 3.41 -23.90
N GLU A 62 -22.22 2.66 -23.02
CA GLU A 62 -22.68 1.33 -22.62
C GLU A 62 -24.03 1.36 -21.95
N LEU A 63 -24.26 2.33 -21.04
CA LEU A 63 -25.56 2.54 -20.40
C LEU A 63 -26.63 2.92 -21.42
N ARG A 64 -26.29 3.72 -22.44
CA ARG A 64 -27.19 4.03 -23.56
C ARG A 64 -27.55 2.79 -24.36
N CYS A 65 -26.56 1.99 -24.74
CA CYS A 65 -26.81 0.74 -25.47
C CYS A 65 -27.69 -0.24 -24.66
N HIS A 66 -27.44 -0.35 -23.36
CA HIS A 66 -28.25 -1.15 -22.46
C HIS A 66 -29.70 -0.62 -22.36
N PHE A 67 -29.86 0.68 -22.24
CA PHE A 67 -31.17 1.32 -22.19
C PHE A 67 -32.02 0.99 -23.42
N GLU A 68 -31.47 1.15 -24.62
CA GLU A 68 -32.17 0.89 -25.88
C GLU A 68 -32.49 -0.61 -26.08
N ARG A 69 -31.56 -1.50 -25.75
CA ARG A 69 -31.70 -2.92 -25.99
C ARG A 69 -32.53 -3.64 -24.96
N VAL A 70 -32.44 -3.23 -23.69
CA VAL A 70 -32.97 -3.97 -22.56
C VAL A 70 -34.10 -3.19 -21.88
N VAL A 71 -33.81 -2.01 -21.33
CA VAL A 71 -34.76 -1.28 -20.47
C VAL A 71 -36.04 -0.90 -21.22
N ARG A 72 -35.96 -0.46 -22.48
CA ARG A 72 -37.12 -0.10 -23.28
C ARG A 72 -38.03 -1.29 -23.60
N ASN A 73 -37.48 -2.50 -23.62
CA ASN A 73 -38.20 -3.71 -24.01
C ASN A 73 -38.67 -4.59 -22.84
N ASP A 74 -38.14 -4.32 -21.63
CA ASP A 74 -38.54 -5.02 -20.40
C ASP A 74 -39.32 -4.07 -19.50
N ARG A 75 -40.49 -4.50 -19.05
CA ARG A 75 -41.32 -3.75 -18.11
C ARG A 75 -41.44 -4.40 -16.74
N SER A 76 -40.77 -5.53 -16.53
CA SER A 76 -40.89 -6.34 -15.33
C SER A 76 -39.75 -6.08 -14.32
N THR A 77 -38.57 -5.75 -14.81
CA THR A 77 -37.37 -5.55 -13.98
C THR A 77 -37.14 -4.07 -13.68
N LYS A 78 -36.75 -3.76 -12.47
CA LYS A 78 -36.27 -2.42 -12.09
C LYS A 78 -34.76 -2.35 -12.41
N TYR A 79 -34.34 -1.28 -13.06
CA TYR A 79 -32.95 -1.04 -13.43
C TYR A 79 -32.38 0.13 -12.62
N CYS A 80 -31.15 -0.02 -12.14
CA CYS A 80 -30.46 1.04 -11.40
C CYS A 80 -29.07 1.27 -12.05
N TYR A 81 -28.90 2.38 -12.73
CA TYR A 81 -27.63 2.79 -13.33
C TYR A 81 -26.76 3.50 -12.29
N LEU A 82 -25.59 2.92 -12.04
CA LEU A 82 -24.60 3.47 -11.12
C LEU A 82 -23.64 4.36 -11.90
N ILE A 83 -23.67 5.66 -11.62
CA ILE A 83 -22.91 6.66 -12.35
C ILE A 83 -22.03 7.48 -11.39
N ASP A 84 -20.96 8.06 -11.93
CA ASP A 84 -20.12 9.01 -11.19
C ASP A 84 -20.61 10.44 -11.41
N ASP A 85 -21.00 10.80 -12.64
CA ASP A 85 -21.62 12.10 -12.97
C ASP A 85 -22.82 11.95 -13.90
N SER A 86 -23.97 12.53 -13.51
CA SER A 86 -25.23 12.48 -14.28
C SER A 86 -25.21 13.39 -15.53
N ALA A 87 -24.30 14.37 -15.59
CA ALA A 87 -24.21 15.30 -16.71
C ALA A 87 -23.87 14.63 -18.06
N ASN A 88 -23.37 13.40 -18.03
CA ASN A 88 -22.97 12.65 -19.22
C ASN A 88 -24.07 11.75 -19.80
N LEU A 89 -25.28 11.76 -19.21
CA LEU A 89 -26.39 10.96 -19.73
C LEU A 89 -27.33 11.80 -20.60
N LEU A 90 -27.91 11.14 -21.63
CA LEU A 90 -28.81 11.83 -22.54
C LEU A 90 -30.16 12.20 -21.86
N PRO A 91 -30.78 13.35 -22.24
CA PRO A 91 -31.98 13.86 -21.61
C PRO A 91 -33.20 12.88 -21.66
N ASP A 92 -33.28 12.05 -22.69
CA ASP A 92 -34.36 11.07 -22.82
C ASP A 92 -34.23 9.89 -21.85
N MET A 93 -33.01 9.53 -21.42
CA MET A 93 -32.79 8.55 -20.35
C MET A 93 -33.15 9.14 -18.98
N LEU A 94 -32.92 10.44 -18.80
CA LEU A 94 -33.29 11.14 -17.56
C LEU A 94 -34.78 11.36 -17.41
N LYS A 95 -35.51 11.47 -18.54
CA LYS A 95 -36.96 11.70 -18.55
C LYS A 95 -37.69 10.47 -18.02
N GLY A 96 -38.33 10.63 -16.85
CA GLY A 96 -39.07 9.54 -16.17
C GLY A 96 -38.18 8.62 -15.32
N ALA A 97 -36.87 8.84 -15.27
CA ALA A 97 -36.00 8.14 -14.35
C ALA A 97 -35.99 8.79 -12.97
N TYR A 98 -35.86 7.97 -11.93
CA TYR A 98 -35.54 8.49 -10.60
C TYR A 98 -34.03 8.82 -10.54
N VAL A 99 -33.67 10.04 -10.18
CA VAL A 99 -32.28 10.46 -10.05
C VAL A 99 -31.96 10.70 -8.58
N GLY A 100 -30.96 10.05 -8.05
CA GLY A 100 -30.57 10.12 -6.64
C GLY A 100 -29.08 9.95 -6.38
N LYS A 101 -28.75 9.96 -5.10
CA LYS A 101 -27.41 9.67 -4.59
C LYS A 101 -27.53 8.68 -3.46
N PHE A 102 -26.62 7.72 -3.41
CA PHE A 102 -26.52 6.76 -2.32
C PHE A 102 -25.08 6.56 -1.92
N THR A 103 -24.87 6.57 -0.61
CA THR A 103 -23.63 6.12 0.04
C THR A 103 -24.00 5.16 1.16
N ILE A 104 -23.09 4.24 1.51
CA ILE A 104 -23.31 3.34 2.65
C ILE A 104 -23.57 4.11 3.95
N GLY A 105 -22.94 5.30 4.10
CA GLY A 105 -23.16 6.19 5.24
C GLY A 105 -24.61 6.69 5.40
N ASP A 106 -25.45 6.60 4.37
CA ASP A 106 -26.87 6.99 4.44
C ASP A 106 -27.70 6.00 5.27
N LEU A 107 -27.19 4.77 5.48
CA LEU A 107 -27.79 3.76 6.37
C LEU A 107 -27.34 3.90 7.83
N PHE A 108 -26.36 4.76 8.10
CA PHE A 108 -25.80 4.99 9.42
C PHE A 108 -25.85 6.47 9.80
N PRO A 109 -27.07 7.05 9.95
CA PRO A 109 -27.23 8.50 10.19
C PRO A 109 -26.63 8.95 11.53
N ASN A 110 -26.48 8.05 12.48
CA ASN A 110 -25.95 8.28 13.81
C ASN A 110 -24.43 8.19 13.90
N PHE A 111 -23.72 7.75 12.86
CA PHE A 111 -22.26 7.73 12.83
C PHE A 111 -21.74 9.13 12.50
N VAL A 112 -20.90 9.67 13.38
CA VAL A 112 -20.28 11.00 13.22
C VAL A 112 -19.29 10.95 12.05
N ASP A 113 -18.43 9.94 12.03
CA ASP A 113 -17.50 9.70 10.94
C ASP A 113 -17.95 8.51 10.08
N LYS A 114 -18.51 8.84 8.92
CA LYS A 114 -18.99 7.83 7.95
C LYS A 114 -17.87 7.26 7.08
N SER A 115 -16.68 7.84 7.12
CA SER A 115 -15.53 7.34 6.34
C SER A 115 -15.07 5.96 6.79
N VAL A 116 -15.28 5.64 8.06
CA VAL A 116 -14.95 4.32 8.66
C VAL A 116 -15.71 3.15 8.01
N LEU A 117 -16.81 3.42 7.31
CA LEU A 117 -17.60 2.39 6.63
C LEU A 117 -17.08 2.05 5.22
N LYS A 118 -16.17 2.86 4.69
CA LYS A 118 -15.64 2.63 3.34
C LYS A 118 -14.74 1.39 3.31
N GLY A 119 -14.97 0.56 2.28
CA GLY A 119 -14.13 -0.61 2.03
C GLY A 119 -14.38 -1.81 2.96
N LEU A 120 -15.33 -1.74 3.89
CA LEU A 120 -15.72 -2.87 4.71
C LEU A 120 -16.45 -3.94 3.88
N SER A 121 -16.31 -5.20 4.27
CA SER A 121 -17.04 -6.30 3.64
C SER A 121 -18.55 -6.14 3.85
N LEU A 122 -19.37 -6.66 2.89
CA LEU A 122 -20.83 -6.67 3.01
C LEU A 122 -21.27 -7.25 4.35
N GLU A 123 -20.66 -8.34 4.77
CA GLU A 123 -20.98 -9.04 6.02
C GLU A 123 -20.74 -8.16 7.25
N THR A 124 -19.60 -7.43 7.30
CA THR A 124 -19.29 -6.51 8.39
C THR A 124 -20.30 -5.36 8.45
N ILE A 125 -20.65 -4.80 7.31
CA ILE A 125 -21.64 -3.72 7.22
C ILE A 125 -23.03 -4.21 7.66
N VAL A 126 -23.44 -5.40 7.26
CA VAL A 126 -24.72 -6.02 7.70
C VAL A 126 -24.72 -6.24 9.21
N HIS A 127 -23.59 -6.69 9.78
CA HIS A 127 -23.47 -6.85 11.23
C HIS A 127 -23.59 -5.49 11.96
N LEU A 128 -22.89 -4.47 11.49
CA LEU A 128 -22.98 -3.11 12.04
C LEU A 128 -24.40 -2.56 11.94
N TYR A 129 -25.06 -2.77 10.80
CA TYR A 129 -26.45 -2.32 10.58
C TYR A 129 -27.44 -2.98 11.56
N LYS A 130 -27.31 -4.31 11.74
CA LYS A 130 -28.14 -5.08 12.67
C LYS A 130 -27.96 -4.62 14.12
N ASN A 131 -26.73 -4.32 14.52
CA ASN A 131 -26.37 -3.97 15.89
C ASN A 131 -26.29 -2.44 16.11
N ASN A 132 -26.80 -1.65 15.14
CA ASN A 132 -26.81 -0.19 15.23
C ASN A 132 -27.87 0.26 16.23
N THR A 133 -27.44 0.78 17.35
CA THR A 133 -28.33 1.31 18.41
C THR A 133 -28.52 2.81 18.23
N PRO A 134 -29.70 3.36 18.64
CA PRO A 134 -29.89 4.81 18.68
C PRO A 134 -28.83 5.50 19.55
N GLY A 135 -28.37 6.66 19.11
CA GLY A 135 -27.34 7.47 19.78
C GLY A 135 -26.15 7.74 18.87
N PHE A 136 -25.43 8.82 19.14
CA PHE A 136 -24.24 9.18 18.37
C PHE A 136 -23.13 8.16 18.57
N VAL A 137 -22.52 7.74 17.46
CA VAL A 137 -21.38 6.83 17.45
C VAL A 137 -20.18 7.64 16.97
N SER A 138 -19.21 7.84 17.85
CA SER A 138 -17.97 8.53 17.51
C SER A 138 -17.14 7.69 16.49
N GLY A 139 -16.19 8.32 15.81
CA GLY A 139 -15.30 7.61 14.89
C GLY A 139 -14.53 6.47 15.60
N ASN A 140 -14.09 6.69 16.83
CA ASN A 140 -13.42 5.67 17.63
C ASN A 140 -14.35 4.53 18.03
N ASP A 141 -15.57 4.83 18.49
CA ASP A 141 -16.54 3.78 18.82
C ASP A 141 -16.93 2.95 17.59
N ALA A 142 -17.06 3.58 16.43
CA ALA A 142 -17.30 2.88 15.17
C ALA A 142 -16.15 1.94 14.82
N LYS A 143 -14.90 2.42 14.89
CA LYS A 143 -13.70 1.60 14.68
C LYS A 143 -13.65 0.42 15.66
N MET A 144 -13.90 0.66 16.95
CA MET A 144 -13.95 -0.40 17.97
C MET A 144 -15.02 -1.47 17.67
N ARG A 145 -16.22 -1.08 17.24
CA ARG A 145 -17.29 -2.03 16.86
C ARG A 145 -16.90 -2.86 15.62
N ILE A 146 -16.26 -2.23 14.64
CA ILE A 146 -15.74 -2.92 13.44
C ILE A 146 -14.68 -3.93 13.85
N MET A 147 -13.69 -3.51 14.61
CA MET A 147 -12.60 -4.37 15.09
C MET A 147 -13.12 -5.55 15.92
N ALA A 148 -14.05 -5.31 16.85
CA ALA A 148 -14.63 -6.36 17.67
C ALA A 148 -15.37 -7.41 16.82
N TYR A 149 -16.04 -7.01 15.76
CA TYR A 149 -16.73 -7.94 14.87
C TYR A 149 -15.76 -8.71 13.96
N GLU A 150 -14.82 -8.02 13.32
CA GLU A 150 -13.79 -8.67 12.48
C GLU A 150 -12.98 -9.66 13.33
N PHE A 151 -12.67 -9.31 14.56
CA PHE A 151 -12.03 -10.19 15.53
C PHE A 151 -12.89 -11.43 15.85
N SER A 152 -14.21 -11.28 15.95
CA SER A 152 -15.13 -12.41 16.21
C SER A 152 -15.31 -13.35 15.02
N LYS A 153 -15.02 -12.90 13.80
CA LYS A 153 -15.07 -13.74 12.57
C LYS A 153 -13.90 -14.71 12.45
N GLY A 154 -12.72 -14.27 12.84
CA GLY A 154 -11.57 -15.16 12.96
C GLY A 154 -11.84 -16.10 14.14
N ALA A 155 -12.00 -17.41 13.90
CA ALA A 155 -12.15 -18.40 14.98
C ALA A 155 -11.14 -18.09 16.07
N ILE A 156 -11.62 -17.69 17.23
CA ILE A 156 -10.88 -17.20 18.38
C ILE A 156 -9.80 -18.23 18.78
N LYS A 157 -8.59 -18.09 18.21
CA LYS A 157 -7.42 -18.22 19.06
C LYS A 157 -7.40 -16.90 19.83
N THR A 158 -7.54 -16.96 21.13
CA THR A 158 -7.19 -15.83 22.01
C THR A 158 -5.74 -15.51 21.70
N VAL A 159 -5.52 -14.53 20.81
CA VAL A 159 -4.17 -14.13 20.45
C VAL A 159 -3.67 -13.32 21.63
N ASN A 160 -2.75 -13.93 22.37
CA ASN A 160 -2.06 -13.26 23.47
C ASN A 160 -0.87 -12.49 22.86
N PRO A 161 -0.62 -11.22 23.23
CA PRO A 161 0.59 -10.52 22.84
C PRO A 161 1.88 -11.31 23.14
N GLU A 162 1.89 -12.14 24.16
CA GLU A 162 2.99 -13.05 24.50
C GLU A 162 3.34 -14.02 23.36
N ASP A 163 2.37 -14.45 22.54
CA ASP A 163 2.62 -15.31 21.38
C ASP A 163 3.47 -14.58 20.33
N TYR A 164 3.23 -13.29 20.11
CA TYR A 164 4.02 -12.46 19.21
C TYR A 164 5.42 -12.21 19.76
N ILE A 165 5.53 -11.89 21.05
CA ILE A 165 6.81 -11.69 21.75
C ILE A 165 7.65 -12.98 21.69
N SER A 166 7.04 -14.13 21.94
CA SER A 166 7.70 -15.45 21.85
C SER A 166 8.25 -15.69 20.43
N ARG A 167 7.43 -15.49 19.40
CA ARG A 167 7.86 -15.66 18.00
C ARG A 167 9.00 -14.71 17.63
N LEU A 168 9.00 -13.48 18.15
CA LEU A 168 10.07 -12.51 17.91
C LEU A 168 11.35 -12.84 18.69
N SER A 169 11.24 -13.47 19.86
CA SER A 169 12.39 -13.90 20.65
C SER A 169 13.23 -15.04 20.00
N GLU A 170 12.61 -15.77 19.06
CA GLU A 170 13.25 -16.83 18.29
C GLU A 170 14.06 -16.28 17.08
N ILE A 171 13.99 -14.99 16.82
CA ILE A 171 14.65 -14.37 15.67
C ILE A 171 16.14 -14.13 15.94
N ASP A 172 16.99 -14.71 15.11
CA ASP A 172 18.40 -14.36 15.05
C ASP A 172 18.68 -13.40 13.88
N ALA A 173 18.80 -12.11 14.19
CA ALA A 173 19.08 -11.06 13.20
C ALA A 173 20.54 -11.10 12.65
N LYS A 174 21.39 -12.03 13.10
CA LYS A 174 22.72 -12.26 12.54
C LYS A 174 22.69 -13.15 11.31
N GLU A 175 21.63 -13.97 11.15
CA GLU A 175 21.44 -14.83 9.99
C GLU A 175 21.24 -14.07 8.67
N ASP A 176 21.08 -14.82 7.56
CA ASP A 176 20.68 -14.23 6.27
C ASP A 176 19.26 -13.61 6.38
N PHE A 177 19.11 -12.43 5.82
CA PHE A 177 17.87 -11.65 5.92
C PHE A 177 16.64 -12.41 5.40
N ASN A 178 16.83 -13.27 4.41
CA ASN A 178 15.74 -14.11 3.87
C ASN A 178 15.17 -15.09 4.90
N ASN A 179 15.94 -15.42 5.95
CA ASN A 179 15.51 -16.35 6.98
C ASN A 179 14.62 -15.70 8.05
N TRP A 180 14.84 -14.43 8.36
CA TRP A 180 14.17 -13.80 9.49
C TRP A 180 13.26 -12.62 9.14
N ILE A 181 13.55 -11.80 8.10
CA ILE A 181 12.70 -10.66 7.72
C ILE A 181 11.26 -11.07 7.42
N PRO A 182 10.99 -12.13 6.62
CA PRO A 182 9.62 -12.55 6.37
C PRO A 182 8.87 -12.96 7.65
N LYS A 183 9.58 -13.56 8.61
CA LYS A 183 9.01 -13.99 9.91
C LYS A 183 8.65 -12.76 10.76
N VAL A 184 9.59 -11.83 10.93
CA VAL A 184 9.34 -10.56 11.66
C VAL A 184 8.20 -9.79 11.02
N ALA A 185 8.21 -9.64 9.71
CA ALA A 185 7.19 -8.90 8.97
C ALA A 185 5.79 -9.53 9.13
N SER A 186 5.69 -10.86 9.14
CA SER A 186 4.43 -11.56 9.43
C SER A 186 3.96 -11.27 10.85
N VAL A 187 4.86 -11.32 11.84
CA VAL A 187 4.49 -11.01 13.23
C VAL A 187 4.06 -9.54 13.38
N VAL A 188 4.78 -8.60 12.76
CA VAL A 188 4.42 -7.17 12.77
C VAL A 188 3.03 -6.96 12.18
N LYS A 189 2.76 -7.52 10.97
CA LYS A 189 1.45 -7.44 10.33
C LYS A 189 0.34 -7.97 11.25
N ASP A 190 0.53 -9.17 11.80
CA ASP A 190 -0.46 -9.83 12.66
C ASP A 190 -0.69 -9.05 13.96
N ALA A 191 0.38 -8.51 14.58
CA ALA A 191 0.30 -7.70 15.79
C ALA A 191 -0.37 -6.35 15.54
N VAL A 192 -0.08 -5.68 14.41
CA VAL A 192 -0.79 -4.45 14.00
C VAL A 192 -2.27 -4.73 13.79
N ALA A 193 -2.61 -5.81 13.08
CA ALA A 193 -4.00 -6.21 12.83
C ALA A 193 -4.78 -6.51 14.11
N SER A 194 -4.09 -6.99 15.14
CA SER A 194 -4.68 -7.33 16.45
C SER A 194 -4.60 -6.20 17.47
N GLY A 195 -4.01 -5.04 17.11
CA GLY A 195 -3.86 -3.89 18.01
C GLY A 195 -2.73 -4.03 19.05
N PHE A 196 -1.81 -4.99 18.89
CA PHE A 196 -0.73 -5.30 19.84
C PHE A 196 0.67 -4.84 19.37
N TYR A 197 0.72 -3.83 18.49
CA TYR A 197 2.01 -3.34 18.01
C TYR A 197 2.88 -2.76 19.14
N ASN A 198 2.28 -2.06 20.09
CA ASN A 198 3.01 -1.43 21.19
C ASN A 198 3.66 -2.48 22.12
N GLU A 199 3.02 -3.62 22.31
CA GLU A 199 3.51 -4.71 23.13
C GLU A 199 4.75 -5.39 22.52
N ILE A 200 4.86 -5.40 21.20
CA ILE A 200 6.02 -5.98 20.50
C ILE A 200 7.13 -4.97 20.20
N LYS A 201 6.92 -3.67 20.43
CA LYS A 201 7.87 -2.60 20.09
C LYS A 201 9.27 -2.84 20.70
N SER A 202 9.32 -3.30 21.95
CA SER A 202 10.58 -3.64 22.64
C SER A 202 11.34 -4.79 21.95
N SER A 203 10.65 -5.83 21.50
CA SER A 203 11.25 -6.95 20.77
C SER A 203 11.79 -6.48 19.41
N ILE A 204 11.04 -5.65 18.68
CA ILE A 204 11.49 -5.03 17.43
C ILE A 204 12.78 -4.20 17.64
N THR A 205 12.81 -3.40 18.70
CA THR A 205 14.00 -2.58 19.06
C THR A 205 15.21 -3.48 19.35
N THR A 206 15.00 -4.60 20.04
CA THR A 206 16.07 -5.57 20.34
C THR A 206 16.61 -6.22 19.05
N ILE A 207 15.73 -6.68 18.14
CA ILE A 207 16.12 -7.25 16.85
C ILE A 207 16.89 -6.20 16.03
N ASN A 208 16.40 -4.96 16.01
CA ASN A 208 17.06 -3.89 15.27
C ASN A 208 18.46 -3.58 15.84
N ARG A 209 18.62 -3.57 17.15
CA ARG A 209 19.94 -3.36 17.79
C ARG A 209 20.95 -4.42 17.33
N VAL A 210 20.57 -5.70 17.31
CA VAL A 210 21.42 -6.79 16.82
C VAL A 210 21.75 -6.62 15.33
N PHE A 211 20.77 -6.23 14.52
CA PHE A 211 20.99 -5.93 13.09
C PHE A 211 21.98 -4.79 12.89
N GLN A 212 21.89 -3.71 13.67
CA GLN A 212 22.80 -2.55 13.57
C GLN A 212 24.27 -2.89 13.87
N GLU A 213 24.56 -3.95 14.65
CA GLU A 213 25.93 -4.37 14.94
C GLU A 213 26.75 -4.74 13.68
N SER A 214 26.07 -5.15 12.60
CA SER A 214 26.70 -5.59 11.35
C SER A 214 26.24 -4.87 10.09
N ILE A 215 25.38 -3.84 10.24
CA ILE A 215 24.72 -3.21 9.08
C ILE A 215 25.71 -2.68 8.05
N LEU A 216 26.75 -1.93 8.46
CA LEU A 216 27.69 -1.32 7.51
C LEU A 216 28.46 -2.36 6.70
N SER A 217 28.92 -3.43 7.34
CA SER A 217 29.61 -4.52 6.63
C SER A 217 28.67 -5.20 5.65
N LYS A 218 27.50 -5.65 6.11
CA LYS A 218 26.51 -6.36 5.28
C LYS A 218 25.98 -5.48 4.14
N TYR A 219 25.79 -4.18 4.38
CA TYR A 219 25.36 -3.22 3.37
C TYR A 219 26.41 -2.99 2.29
N ASN A 220 27.68 -2.74 2.69
CA ASN A 220 28.78 -2.56 1.75
C ASN A 220 28.98 -3.80 0.88
N ASP A 221 28.94 -5.01 1.47
CA ASP A 221 28.99 -6.27 0.73
C ASP A 221 27.83 -6.41 -0.27
N ALA A 222 26.63 -5.97 0.11
CA ALA A 222 25.45 -6.02 -0.77
C ALA A 222 25.57 -5.06 -1.97
N VAL A 223 26.02 -3.82 -1.73
CA VAL A 223 26.18 -2.78 -2.76
C VAL A 223 27.21 -3.18 -3.84
N VAL A 224 28.26 -3.90 -3.47
CA VAL A 224 29.31 -4.36 -4.41
C VAL A 224 29.10 -5.80 -4.90
N SER A 225 28.03 -6.48 -4.46
CA SER A 225 27.78 -7.89 -4.76
C SER A 225 27.65 -8.16 -6.26
N ASN A 226 27.92 -9.43 -6.64
CA ASN A 226 27.76 -9.87 -8.02
C ASN A 226 26.25 -10.06 -8.34
N PRO A 227 25.66 -9.26 -9.24
CA PRO A 227 24.24 -9.35 -9.56
C PRO A 227 23.87 -10.63 -10.35
N MET A 228 24.81 -11.32 -10.97
CA MET A 228 24.53 -12.57 -11.70
C MET A 228 24.03 -13.69 -10.77
N LEU A 229 24.46 -13.70 -9.52
CA LEU A 229 24.02 -14.69 -8.54
C LEU A 229 22.63 -14.32 -7.97
N ARG A 230 22.55 -13.14 -7.37
CA ARG A 230 21.29 -12.55 -6.87
C ARG A 230 21.45 -11.04 -6.68
N ALA A 231 20.37 -10.29 -6.76
CA ALA A 231 20.34 -8.92 -6.28
C ALA A 231 20.38 -8.93 -4.75
N ARG A 232 21.26 -8.12 -4.14
CA ARG A 232 21.37 -7.95 -2.68
C ARG A 232 21.13 -6.50 -2.23
N ALA A 233 21.08 -5.56 -3.18
CA ALA A 233 20.75 -4.15 -2.95
C ALA A 233 20.05 -3.59 -4.19
N VAL A 234 19.35 -2.47 -4.04
CA VAL A 234 18.56 -1.84 -5.12
C VAL A 234 19.39 -1.56 -6.38
N ASN A 235 20.64 -1.15 -6.26
CA ASN A 235 21.55 -0.92 -7.40
C ASN A 235 21.93 -2.20 -8.16
N LYS A 236 21.58 -3.38 -7.64
CA LYS A 236 21.85 -4.69 -8.27
C LYS A 236 20.61 -5.28 -8.94
N VAL A 237 19.42 -4.69 -8.77
CA VAL A 237 18.17 -5.20 -9.34
C VAL A 237 18.24 -5.18 -10.86
N MET A 238 18.50 -4.03 -11.48
CA MET A 238 18.55 -3.93 -12.95
C MET A 238 19.64 -4.79 -13.59
N PRO A 239 20.89 -4.79 -13.08
CA PRO A 239 21.93 -5.70 -13.55
C PRO A 239 21.58 -7.18 -13.38
N HIS A 240 20.88 -7.55 -12.30
CA HIS A 240 20.39 -8.92 -12.09
C HIS A 240 19.36 -9.32 -13.16
N LEU A 241 18.35 -8.48 -13.37
CA LEU A 241 17.34 -8.73 -14.40
C LEU A 241 17.96 -8.83 -15.80
N LYS A 242 18.93 -7.95 -16.11
CA LYS A 242 19.68 -8.01 -17.37
C LYS A 242 20.44 -9.33 -17.55
N SER A 243 21.03 -9.87 -16.48
CA SER A 243 21.80 -11.12 -16.56
C SER A 243 20.92 -12.36 -16.68
N LYS A 244 19.68 -12.28 -16.20
CA LYS A 244 18.78 -13.43 -16.07
C LYS A 244 17.87 -13.61 -17.30
N TYR A 245 17.58 -12.55 -18.05
CA TYR A 245 16.60 -12.56 -19.13
C TYR A 245 17.21 -12.14 -20.47
N SER A 246 16.82 -12.84 -21.54
CA SER A 246 17.15 -12.50 -22.91
C SER A 246 16.37 -11.28 -23.42
N ALA A 247 16.71 -10.79 -24.61
CA ALA A 247 16.03 -9.64 -25.21
C ALA A 247 14.53 -9.94 -25.51
N ASP A 248 14.18 -11.19 -25.78
CA ASP A 248 12.83 -11.60 -26.16
C ASP A 248 11.92 -11.88 -24.96
N ASP A 249 12.49 -12.05 -23.76
CA ASP A 249 11.69 -12.28 -22.57
C ASP A 249 10.91 -11.04 -22.13
N LYS A 250 9.68 -11.22 -21.67
CA LYS A 250 8.86 -10.16 -21.09
C LYS A 250 9.09 -10.07 -19.59
N VAL A 251 9.64 -8.95 -19.13
CA VAL A 251 9.90 -8.70 -17.72
C VAL A 251 9.26 -7.38 -17.27
N ALA A 252 8.46 -7.43 -16.23
CA ALA A 252 7.88 -6.28 -15.58
C ALA A 252 8.50 -6.06 -14.20
N LEU A 253 8.96 -4.84 -13.92
CA LEU A 253 9.40 -4.40 -12.61
C LEU A 253 8.35 -3.46 -12.00
N VAL A 254 7.71 -3.91 -10.95
CA VAL A 254 6.73 -3.14 -10.17
C VAL A 254 7.45 -2.53 -8.97
N VAL A 255 7.37 -1.21 -8.82
CA VAL A 255 7.98 -0.46 -7.72
C VAL A 255 6.87 0.27 -6.96
N ALA A 256 6.57 -0.19 -5.74
CA ALA A 256 5.62 0.44 -4.83
C ALA A 256 6.39 1.26 -3.80
N ASP A 257 6.45 2.59 -3.97
CA ASP A 257 7.19 3.51 -3.12
C ASP A 257 6.80 3.38 -1.64
N GLY A 258 7.79 3.32 -0.76
CA GLY A 258 7.59 3.30 0.69
C GLY A 258 7.04 1.99 1.28
N MET A 259 6.96 0.90 0.50
CA MET A 259 6.37 -0.37 0.93
C MET A 259 7.31 -1.15 1.87
N ALA A 260 7.12 -1.06 3.17
CA ALA A 260 7.83 -1.92 4.13
C ALA A 260 7.50 -3.41 3.90
N TYR A 261 8.39 -4.30 4.35
CA TYR A 261 8.20 -5.74 4.14
C TYR A 261 6.91 -6.30 4.76
N TRP A 262 6.45 -5.73 5.89
CA TRP A 262 5.18 -6.14 6.49
C TRP A 262 3.96 -5.73 5.63
N GLN A 263 4.03 -4.61 4.93
CA GLN A 263 3.00 -4.18 3.98
C GLN A 263 3.01 -5.05 2.72
N TYR A 264 4.19 -5.50 2.28
CA TYR A 264 4.29 -6.52 1.24
C TYR A 264 3.59 -7.83 1.68
N GLN A 265 3.67 -8.24 2.95
CA GLN A 265 2.93 -9.42 3.43
C GLN A 265 1.41 -9.25 3.29
N VAL A 266 0.89 -8.03 3.43
CA VAL A 266 -0.52 -7.72 3.14
C VAL A 266 -0.82 -7.92 1.64
N LEU A 267 0.01 -7.34 0.76
CA LEU A 267 -0.16 -7.52 -0.70
C LEU A 267 -0.09 -9.00 -1.09
N LYS A 268 0.83 -9.76 -0.50
CA LYS A 268 1.02 -11.20 -0.77
C LYS A 268 -0.24 -12.02 -0.53
N GLU A 269 -1.07 -11.64 0.45
CA GLU A 269 -2.35 -12.32 0.71
C GLU A 269 -3.34 -12.20 -0.47
N HIS A 270 -3.24 -11.13 -1.26
CA HIS A 270 -4.04 -10.91 -2.47
C HIS A 270 -3.43 -11.54 -3.73
N LEU A 271 -2.23 -12.12 -3.63
CA LEU A 271 -1.52 -12.80 -4.72
C LEU A 271 -1.64 -14.33 -4.64
N LYS A 272 -2.60 -14.84 -3.88
CA LYS A 272 -2.87 -16.28 -3.77
C LYS A 272 -3.14 -16.90 -5.15
N GLY A 273 -2.46 -18.01 -5.44
CA GLY A 273 -2.54 -18.70 -6.74
C GLY A 273 -1.38 -18.41 -7.68
N PHE A 274 -0.49 -17.49 -7.33
CA PHE A 274 0.80 -17.35 -8.01
C PHE A 274 1.91 -18.07 -7.26
N ASP A 275 2.90 -18.55 -8.01
CA ASP A 275 4.16 -19.02 -7.43
C ASP A 275 5.03 -17.81 -7.10
N VAL A 276 5.34 -17.63 -5.82
CA VAL A 276 6.00 -16.42 -5.30
C VAL A 276 7.37 -16.79 -4.73
N GLU A 277 8.41 -16.27 -5.37
CA GLU A 277 9.78 -16.38 -4.88
C GLU A 277 10.16 -15.12 -4.09
N ASP A 278 10.13 -15.19 -2.75
CA ASP A 278 10.52 -14.08 -1.89
C ASP A 278 12.04 -13.91 -1.82
N ASN A 279 12.52 -12.67 -1.88
CA ASN A 279 13.89 -12.31 -1.57
C ASN A 279 13.91 -10.96 -0.84
N VAL A 280 14.91 -10.78 0.03
CA VAL A 280 15.17 -9.55 0.78
C VAL A 280 16.43 -8.88 0.25
N ILE A 281 16.33 -7.60 -0.07
CA ILE A 281 17.46 -6.79 -0.52
C ILE A 281 17.59 -5.52 0.32
N PHE A 282 18.75 -4.88 0.29
CA PHE A 282 18.91 -3.54 0.84
C PHE A 282 18.33 -2.48 -0.08
N SER A 283 17.59 -1.53 0.50
CA SER A 283 17.40 -0.21 -0.11
C SER A 283 18.72 0.56 -0.15
N TRP A 284 18.77 1.75 -0.77
CA TRP A 284 19.92 2.62 -0.59
C TRP A 284 19.94 3.23 0.82
N MET A 285 21.12 3.45 1.38
CA MET A 285 21.27 4.08 2.69
C MET A 285 21.88 5.48 2.55
N PRO A 286 21.23 6.53 3.10
CA PRO A 286 19.96 6.54 3.84
C PRO A 286 18.77 6.11 2.99
N SER A 287 17.73 5.59 3.64
CA SER A 287 16.52 5.03 3.02
C SER A 287 15.58 6.15 2.52
N ILE A 288 16.01 6.88 1.52
CA ILE A 288 15.25 8.00 0.92
C ILE A 288 14.98 7.74 -0.57
N THR A 289 13.79 8.12 -1.01
CA THR A 289 13.29 7.92 -2.37
C THR A 289 14.29 8.39 -3.43
N MET A 290 14.82 9.60 -3.27
CA MET A 290 15.73 10.22 -4.23
C MET A 290 16.96 9.35 -4.54
N LEU A 291 17.57 8.73 -3.54
CA LEU A 291 18.77 7.90 -3.73
C LEU A 291 18.41 6.48 -4.14
N SER A 292 17.45 5.86 -3.46
CA SER A 292 17.08 4.48 -3.70
C SER A 292 16.48 4.25 -5.08
N ARG A 293 15.58 5.10 -5.53
CA ARG A 293 14.96 4.98 -6.87
C ARG A 293 15.96 5.26 -7.97
N GLN A 294 16.82 6.26 -7.77
CA GLN A 294 17.91 6.49 -8.71
C GLN A 294 18.83 5.27 -8.81
N ALA A 295 19.30 4.71 -7.67
CA ALA A 295 20.15 3.53 -7.65
C ALA A 295 19.46 2.33 -8.33
N LEU A 296 18.15 2.14 -8.06
CA LEU A 296 17.33 1.09 -8.65
C LEU A 296 17.31 1.18 -10.18
N PHE A 297 16.83 2.31 -10.72
CA PHE A 297 16.60 2.47 -12.17
C PHE A 297 17.87 2.72 -12.98
N ARG A 298 18.93 3.23 -12.33
CA ARG A 298 20.25 3.33 -12.94
C ARG A 298 20.96 1.99 -13.00
N GLY A 299 20.69 1.10 -12.04
CA GLY A 299 21.43 -0.15 -11.84
C GLY A 299 22.87 0.06 -11.36
N ASP A 300 23.14 1.18 -10.70
CA ASP A 300 24.44 1.61 -10.22
C ASP A 300 24.28 2.56 -9.01
N VAL A 301 25.40 3.04 -8.44
CA VAL A 301 25.42 4.02 -7.35
C VAL A 301 24.75 5.33 -7.76
N PRO A 302 24.05 6.05 -6.84
CA PRO A 302 23.43 7.33 -7.16
C PRO A 302 24.45 8.39 -7.62
N MET A 303 23.99 9.31 -8.49
CA MET A 303 24.75 10.49 -8.91
C MET A 303 24.48 11.66 -7.94
N GLN A 304 25.44 12.55 -7.77
CA GLN A 304 25.30 13.68 -6.85
C GLN A 304 24.25 14.71 -7.31
N ASP A 305 24.22 15.08 -8.59
CA ASP A 305 23.37 16.15 -9.12
C ASP A 305 22.12 15.62 -9.85
N TYR A 306 21.46 14.61 -9.27
CA TYR A 306 20.27 14.04 -9.87
C TYR A 306 18.99 14.59 -9.21
N LYS A 307 18.07 15.09 -10.04
CA LYS A 307 16.74 15.47 -9.59
C LYS A 307 15.76 14.32 -9.79
N GLN A 308 15.31 13.73 -8.70
CA GLN A 308 14.29 12.68 -8.71
C GLN A 308 12.95 13.24 -9.19
N ASN A 309 12.41 12.67 -10.24
CA ASN A 309 11.05 12.84 -10.73
C ASN A 309 10.73 11.72 -11.74
N PRO A 310 9.43 11.47 -12.05
CA PRO A 310 9.04 10.38 -12.96
C PRO A 310 9.68 10.45 -14.34
N SER A 311 9.82 11.67 -14.92
CA SER A 311 10.41 11.83 -16.25
C SER A 311 11.90 11.47 -16.30
N ASN A 312 12.66 11.82 -15.27
CA ASN A 312 14.09 11.48 -15.19
C ASN A 312 14.27 9.99 -14.87
N GLU A 313 13.41 9.42 -14.06
CA GLU A 313 13.41 7.98 -13.76
C GLU A 313 13.08 7.15 -15.03
N CYS A 314 12.08 7.56 -15.79
CA CYS A 314 11.76 6.99 -17.10
C CYS A 314 12.99 7.00 -18.04
N LYS A 315 13.75 8.10 -18.06
CA LYS A 315 14.99 8.18 -18.87
C LYS A 315 16.03 7.16 -18.41
N LEU A 316 16.24 6.99 -17.09
CA LEU A 316 17.16 5.98 -16.56
C LEU A 316 16.74 4.56 -16.96
N TRP A 317 15.45 4.23 -16.83
CA TRP A 317 14.88 2.95 -17.26
C TRP A 317 15.14 2.68 -18.74
N ILE A 318 14.81 3.62 -19.61
CA ILE A 318 15.01 3.50 -21.06
C ILE A 318 16.49 3.39 -21.40
N GLN A 319 17.36 4.22 -20.80
CA GLN A 319 18.79 4.22 -21.06
C GLN A 319 19.43 2.89 -20.69
N PHE A 320 19.08 2.34 -19.53
CA PHE A 320 19.62 1.06 -19.07
C PHE A 320 19.28 -0.08 -20.06
N TRP A 321 18.01 -0.20 -20.43
CA TRP A 321 17.59 -1.30 -21.33
C TRP A 321 18.03 -1.13 -22.76
N ARG A 322 18.14 0.10 -23.25
CA ARG A 322 18.74 0.37 -24.57
C ARG A 322 20.23 -0.02 -24.58
N ALA A 323 20.98 0.30 -23.53
CA ALA A 323 22.37 -0.14 -23.39
C ALA A 323 22.49 -1.68 -23.25
N ALA A 324 21.42 -2.35 -22.86
CA ALA A 324 21.31 -3.81 -22.84
C ALA A 324 20.83 -4.40 -24.18
N GLY A 325 20.62 -3.59 -25.23
CA GLY A 325 20.24 -4.04 -26.58
C GLY A 325 18.73 -4.16 -26.82
N ILE A 326 17.87 -3.68 -25.92
CA ILE A 326 16.43 -3.68 -26.11
C ILE A 326 16.01 -2.45 -26.94
N ALA A 327 15.17 -2.67 -27.96
CA ALA A 327 14.66 -1.57 -28.78
C ALA A 327 13.75 -0.63 -27.97
N SER A 328 13.81 0.67 -28.24
CA SER A 328 13.02 1.67 -27.49
C SER A 328 11.52 1.42 -27.57
N ALA A 329 11.01 0.85 -28.68
CA ALA A 329 9.60 0.50 -28.85
C ALA A 329 9.14 -0.65 -27.94
N ASP A 330 10.08 -1.43 -27.41
CA ASP A 330 9.81 -2.59 -26.55
C ASP A 330 9.99 -2.26 -25.06
N ILE A 331 10.27 -0.99 -24.74
CA ILE A 331 10.49 -0.51 -23.38
C ILE A 331 9.36 0.43 -22.99
N GLN A 332 8.68 0.13 -21.88
CA GLN A 332 7.58 0.93 -21.35
C GLN A 332 7.83 1.30 -19.90
N TYR A 333 7.48 2.53 -19.53
CA TYR A 333 7.47 3.02 -18.15
C TYR A 333 6.11 3.65 -17.87
N ILE A 334 5.44 3.18 -16.84
CA ILE A 334 4.11 3.61 -16.42
C ILE A 334 4.21 4.12 -14.99
N TYR A 335 3.71 5.33 -14.76
CA TYR A 335 3.70 5.97 -13.44
C TYR A 335 2.29 6.07 -12.90
N ASP A 336 2.18 6.26 -11.62
CA ASP A 336 0.93 6.37 -10.86
C ASP A 336 -0.07 7.34 -11.49
N GLY A 337 -1.33 6.92 -11.63
CA GLY A 337 -2.37 7.68 -12.30
C GLY A 337 -2.49 7.42 -13.80
N ASP A 338 -1.52 6.79 -14.43
CA ASP A 338 -1.60 6.35 -15.80
C ASP A 338 -2.43 5.05 -15.91
N ASP A 339 -3.14 4.88 -17.01
CA ASP A 339 -3.79 3.61 -17.30
C ASP A 339 -2.73 2.52 -17.54
N LEU A 340 -2.92 1.37 -16.89
CA LEU A 340 -2.07 0.22 -17.12
C LEU A 340 -2.47 -0.45 -18.44
N ASP A 341 -1.81 -0.04 -19.52
CA ASP A 341 -1.92 -0.66 -20.83
C ASP A 341 -0.54 -1.12 -21.31
N ALA A 342 -0.29 -2.43 -21.24
CA ALA A 342 0.94 -3.03 -21.71
C ALA A 342 0.85 -3.30 -23.22
N PHE A 343 1.62 -2.59 -24.04
CA PHE A 343 1.67 -2.82 -25.47
C PHE A 343 2.11 -4.27 -25.77
N SER A 344 1.54 -4.87 -26.79
CA SER A 344 1.84 -6.26 -27.18
C SER A 344 3.33 -6.50 -27.48
N THR A 345 4.04 -5.46 -27.97
CA THR A 345 5.47 -5.49 -28.27
C THR A 345 6.35 -5.32 -27.05
N THR A 346 5.82 -4.82 -25.93
CA THR A 346 6.62 -4.49 -24.74
C THR A 346 7.34 -5.71 -24.19
N LYS A 347 8.66 -5.61 -24.05
CA LYS A 347 9.55 -6.61 -23.45
C LYS A 347 10.02 -6.20 -22.04
N ARG A 348 10.12 -4.92 -21.80
CA ARG A 348 10.57 -4.34 -20.51
C ARG A 348 9.56 -3.30 -20.04
N LEU A 349 8.86 -3.60 -18.96
CA LEU A 349 7.88 -2.69 -18.38
C LEU A 349 8.27 -2.33 -16.96
N ALA A 350 8.29 -1.03 -16.64
CA ALA A 350 8.29 -0.55 -15.26
C ALA A 350 6.89 -0.02 -14.91
N LEU A 351 6.35 -0.46 -13.79
CA LEU A 351 5.14 0.09 -13.18
C LEU A 351 5.49 0.67 -11.82
N VAL A 352 5.37 1.97 -11.66
CA VAL A 352 5.75 2.71 -10.44
C VAL A 352 4.51 3.34 -9.81
N THR A 353 4.34 3.19 -8.51
CA THR A 353 3.25 3.81 -7.74
C THR A 353 3.78 4.45 -6.48
N ASN A 354 3.34 5.68 -6.18
CA ASN A 354 3.64 6.41 -4.94
C ASN A 354 2.50 6.32 -3.92
N GLU A 355 1.43 5.64 -4.23
CA GLU A 355 0.20 5.67 -3.42
C GLU A 355 0.43 5.24 -1.96
N LEU A 356 1.35 4.30 -1.71
CA LEU A 356 1.65 3.85 -0.34
C LEU A 356 2.47 4.88 0.45
N ASP A 357 3.44 5.54 -0.17
CA ASP A 357 4.23 6.58 0.49
C ASP A 357 3.36 7.79 0.86
N ASP A 358 2.52 8.26 -0.06
CA ASP A 358 1.54 9.31 0.22
C ASP A 358 0.60 8.96 1.38
N LYS A 359 0.13 7.71 1.44
CA LYS A 359 -0.71 7.20 2.53
C LYS A 359 0.05 7.08 3.84
N MET A 360 1.28 6.62 3.80
CA MET A 360 2.17 6.51 4.96
C MET A 360 2.35 7.88 5.63
N HIS A 361 2.64 8.92 4.85
CA HIS A 361 2.80 10.28 5.35
C HIS A 361 1.50 10.89 5.92
N ALA A 362 0.34 10.40 5.48
CA ALA A 362 -0.97 10.83 5.97
C ALA A 362 -1.47 10.01 7.18
N SER A 363 -0.82 8.87 7.48
CA SER A 363 -1.25 7.96 8.55
C SER A 363 -0.81 8.45 9.92
N THR A 364 -1.67 8.24 10.92
CA THR A 364 -1.39 8.61 12.32
C THR A 364 -0.66 7.51 13.08
N ASP A 365 -0.92 6.24 12.74
CA ASP A 365 -0.35 5.06 13.37
C ASP A 365 -0.33 3.86 12.41
N ASN A 366 0.27 2.74 12.85
CA ASN A 366 0.37 1.52 12.05
C ASN A 366 -0.98 0.86 11.75
N SER A 367 -2.00 1.02 12.60
CA SER A 367 -3.33 0.45 12.35
C SER A 367 -4.05 1.17 11.22
N ASP A 368 -3.93 2.51 11.20
CA ASP A 368 -4.42 3.34 10.11
C ASP A 368 -3.69 2.99 8.80
N LEU A 369 -2.35 2.89 8.84
CA LEU A 369 -1.55 2.48 7.69
C LEU A 369 -1.89 1.07 7.20
N LEU A 370 -2.18 0.10 8.09
CA LEU A 370 -2.61 -1.24 7.70
C LEU A 370 -3.93 -1.19 6.91
N ALA A 371 -4.93 -0.45 7.40
CA ALA A 371 -6.21 -0.33 6.71
C ALA A 371 -6.06 0.30 5.32
N LEU A 372 -5.18 1.30 5.18
CA LEU A 372 -4.86 1.91 3.89
C LEU A 372 -4.09 0.96 2.97
N THR A 373 -3.16 0.18 3.53
CA THR A 373 -2.40 -0.85 2.78
C THR A 373 -3.32 -1.96 2.27
N GLU A 374 -4.26 -2.45 3.08
CA GLU A 374 -5.27 -3.45 2.67
C GLU A 374 -6.12 -2.96 1.49
N ASN A 375 -6.61 -1.72 1.58
CA ASN A 375 -7.39 -1.12 0.50
C ASN A 375 -6.57 -0.95 -0.79
N TRP A 376 -5.30 -0.55 -0.67
CA TRP A 376 -4.39 -0.45 -1.79
C TRP A 376 -4.12 -1.82 -2.40
N ALA A 377 -3.73 -2.82 -1.60
CA ALA A 377 -3.39 -4.17 -2.05
C ALA A 377 -4.54 -4.82 -2.85
N ARG A 378 -5.77 -4.67 -2.36
CA ARG A 378 -6.98 -5.19 -3.05
C ARG A 378 -7.16 -4.59 -4.45
N ARG A 379 -6.86 -3.29 -4.63
CA ARG A 379 -6.97 -2.61 -5.93
C ARG A 379 -5.74 -2.84 -6.81
N PHE A 380 -4.58 -3.05 -6.19
CA PHE A 380 -3.31 -3.17 -6.89
C PHE A 380 -3.04 -4.60 -7.40
N ALA A 381 -3.41 -5.63 -6.64
CA ALA A 381 -3.22 -7.03 -7.03
C ALA A 381 -3.81 -7.39 -8.42
N PRO A 382 -4.98 -6.87 -8.85
CA PRO A 382 -5.46 -7.04 -10.22
C PRO A 382 -4.51 -6.52 -11.31
N LYS A 383 -3.73 -5.46 -11.04
CA LYS A 383 -2.72 -4.94 -11.98
C LYS A 383 -1.58 -5.94 -12.18
N ILE A 384 -1.14 -6.58 -11.09
CA ILE A 384 -0.13 -7.65 -11.15
C ILE A 384 -0.64 -8.84 -11.95
N LYS A 385 -1.89 -9.26 -11.70
CA LYS A 385 -2.54 -10.32 -12.46
C LYS A 385 -2.59 -9.99 -13.95
N TYR A 386 -2.99 -8.79 -14.32
CA TYR A 386 -3.01 -8.32 -15.71
C TYR A 386 -1.63 -8.45 -16.38
N LEU A 387 -0.55 -8.04 -15.71
CA LEU A 387 0.81 -8.19 -16.25
C LEU A 387 1.18 -9.66 -16.45
N LYS A 388 0.79 -10.54 -15.54
CA LYS A 388 0.97 -12.00 -15.70
C LYS A 388 0.18 -12.53 -16.90
N ASP A 389 -1.07 -12.12 -17.06
CA ASP A 389 -1.94 -12.51 -18.18
C ASP A 389 -1.39 -12.00 -19.53
N CYS A 390 -0.65 -10.87 -19.52
CA CYS A 390 0.11 -10.38 -20.69
C CYS A 390 1.43 -11.12 -20.96
N GLY A 391 1.76 -12.14 -20.16
CA GLY A 391 2.93 -13.01 -20.33
C GLY A 391 4.22 -12.46 -19.70
N PHE A 392 4.15 -11.47 -18.81
CA PHE A 392 5.33 -10.98 -18.11
C PHE A 392 5.74 -11.89 -16.95
N THR A 393 7.05 -12.09 -16.78
CA THR A 393 7.61 -12.41 -15.46
C THR A 393 7.62 -11.11 -14.64
N VAL A 394 6.90 -11.09 -13.53
CA VAL A 394 6.71 -9.88 -12.73
C VAL A 394 7.64 -9.91 -11.52
N TYR A 395 8.38 -8.83 -11.34
CA TYR A 395 9.13 -8.56 -10.12
C TYR A 395 8.48 -7.41 -9.36
N ILE A 396 8.32 -7.56 -8.05
CA ILE A 396 7.80 -6.52 -7.15
C ILE A 396 8.90 -6.11 -6.20
N THR A 397 9.11 -4.81 -6.07
CA THR A 397 10.05 -4.23 -5.09
C THR A 397 9.53 -2.88 -4.61
N THR A 398 10.29 -2.23 -3.79
CA THR A 398 10.15 -0.85 -3.35
C THR A 398 11.51 -0.17 -3.36
N ASP A 399 11.56 1.08 -3.10
CA ASP A 399 12.79 1.85 -2.91
C ASP A 399 13.22 1.90 -1.43
N HIS A 400 12.28 1.91 -0.48
CA HIS A 400 12.51 1.83 0.97
C HIS A 400 11.26 1.31 1.68
N GLY A 401 11.42 0.99 2.96
CA GLY A 401 10.31 0.75 3.87
C GLY A 401 10.05 1.96 4.77
N ASN A 402 9.38 1.72 5.90
CA ASN A 402 9.02 2.76 6.86
C ASN A 402 9.03 2.24 8.29
N VAL A 403 9.02 3.15 9.25
CA VAL A 403 8.97 2.86 10.68
C VAL A 403 8.12 3.90 11.41
N LEU A 404 7.37 3.46 12.42
CA LEU A 404 6.73 4.36 13.38
C LEU A 404 7.82 4.91 14.30
N ALA A 405 8.16 6.18 14.12
CA ALA A 405 9.23 6.85 14.83
C ALA A 405 8.69 7.88 15.83
N GLU A 406 9.37 8.00 16.95
CA GLU A 406 9.09 9.00 17.97
C GLU A 406 10.10 10.15 17.88
N GLY A 407 9.61 11.39 17.98
CA GLY A 407 10.44 12.57 18.03
C GLY A 407 11.42 12.55 19.22
N TRP A 408 12.70 12.66 18.90
CA TRP A 408 13.75 12.83 19.91
C TRP A 408 13.87 14.30 20.32
N ARG A 409 14.29 15.14 19.40
CA ARG A 409 14.31 16.60 19.50
C ARG A 409 14.46 17.26 18.14
N SER A 410 14.03 18.49 18.05
CA SER A 410 14.36 19.33 16.88
C SER A 410 15.79 19.83 16.98
N LEU A 411 16.47 19.97 15.81
CA LEU A 411 17.78 20.60 15.75
C LEU A 411 17.69 22.07 16.13
N ASN A 412 18.69 22.57 16.87
CA ASN A 412 18.82 23.98 17.18
C ASN A 412 19.34 24.77 15.95
N SER A 413 19.37 26.11 16.07
CA SER A 413 19.77 26.97 14.96
C SER A 413 21.24 26.80 14.57
N GLN A 414 22.13 26.57 15.54
CA GLN A 414 23.57 26.38 15.30
C GLN A 414 23.80 25.05 14.58
N GLU A 415 23.19 23.93 15.02
CA GLU A 415 23.31 22.64 14.36
C GLU A 415 22.86 22.69 12.88
N LYS A 416 21.84 23.48 12.57
CA LYS A 416 21.37 23.68 11.19
C LYS A 416 22.37 24.40 10.29
N THR A 417 23.27 25.20 10.85
CA THR A 417 24.30 25.93 10.04
C THR A 417 25.40 25.03 9.51
N PHE A 418 25.58 23.84 10.12
CA PHE A 418 26.57 22.85 9.71
C PHE A 418 26.06 21.85 8.68
N LEU A 419 24.79 21.93 8.32
CA LEU A 419 24.21 21.01 7.33
C LEU A 419 24.37 21.54 5.92
N TYR A 420 24.60 20.65 4.98
CA TYR A 420 24.57 20.93 3.55
C TYR A 420 23.24 21.60 3.17
N LYS A 421 23.24 22.59 2.25
CA LYS A 421 22.11 23.53 2.14
C LYS A 421 20.81 22.92 1.68
N ASP A 422 20.73 22.25 0.57
CA ASP A 422 19.48 21.77 -0.01
C ASP A 422 19.26 20.26 0.17
N GLY A 423 18.11 19.86 0.74
CA GLY A 423 17.78 18.46 0.99
C GLY A 423 18.55 17.81 2.13
N SER A 424 19.29 18.60 2.89
CA SER A 424 20.25 18.12 3.88
C SER A 424 19.63 17.61 5.18
N ARG A 425 18.33 17.77 5.36
CA ARG A 425 17.63 17.32 6.57
C ARG A 425 16.31 16.64 6.21
N GLY A 426 16.25 15.39 6.53
CA GLY A 426 15.01 14.63 6.60
C GLY A 426 14.54 14.50 8.03
N THR A 427 13.49 13.75 8.22
CA THR A 427 13.02 13.40 9.56
C THR A 427 13.97 12.45 10.28
N ARG A 428 14.76 11.65 9.55
CA ARG A 428 15.63 10.62 10.11
C ARG A 428 17.08 10.65 9.60
N HIS A 429 17.45 11.64 8.80
CA HIS A 429 18.83 11.81 8.29
C HIS A 429 19.25 13.27 8.26
N LEU A 430 20.56 13.47 8.30
CA LEU A 430 21.25 14.76 8.16
C LEU A 430 22.43 14.59 7.22
N ILE A 431 22.70 15.61 6.39
CA ILE A 431 23.89 15.68 5.55
C ILE A 431 24.78 16.82 6.07
N TYR A 432 26.04 16.53 6.27
CA TYR A 432 27.01 17.50 6.74
C TYR A 432 28.00 17.92 5.64
N ASP A 433 28.38 19.20 5.63
CA ASP A 433 29.48 19.68 4.80
C ASP A 433 30.84 19.28 5.37
N SER A 434 30.96 19.24 6.70
CA SER A 434 32.20 18.94 7.42
C SER A 434 32.07 17.61 8.19
N LEU A 435 33.03 16.73 7.94
CA LEU A 435 33.13 15.44 8.65
C LEU A 435 33.44 15.63 10.14
N ASP A 436 34.16 16.68 10.51
CA ASP A 436 34.54 16.93 11.92
C ASP A 436 33.32 17.42 12.73
N GLU A 437 32.51 18.29 12.15
CA GLU A 437 31.25 18.74 12.77
C GLU A 437 30.27 17.59 12.88
N MET A 438 30.18 16.72 11.86
CA MET A 438 29.38 15.50 11.88
C MET A 438 29.82 14.57 13.03
N ARG A 439 31.13 14.30 13.16
CA ARG A 439 31.67 13.46 14.24
C ARG A 439 31.39 14.05 15.62
N THR A 440 31.53 15.37 15.75
CA THR A 440 31.22 16.09 16.97
C THR A 440 29.76 15.93 17.35
N PHE A 441 28.86 16.08 16.38
CA PHE A 441 27.42 15.90 16.60
C PHE A 441 27.11 14.46 17.05
N VAL A 442 27.62 13.44 16.34
CA VAL A 442 27.39 12.03 16.68
C VAL A 442 27.92 11.72 18.08
N LYS A 443 29.15 12.17 18.42
CA LYS A 443 29.74 11.93 19.74
C LYS A 443 28.97 12.61 20.88
N SER A 444 28.39 13.77 20.62
CA SER A 444 27.61 14.51 21.62
C SER A 444 26.19 13.99 21.83
N ASN A 445 25.76 13.02 20.99
CA ASN A 445 24.39 12.48 20.99
C ASN A 445 24.40 10.95 20.78
N ASP A 446 25.38 10.26 21.36
CA ASP A 446 25.60 8.81 21.16
C ASP A 446 24.47 7.94 21.74
N GLU A 447 23.73 8.47 22.73
CA GLU A 447 22.62 7.76 23.37
C GLU A 447 21.39 7.56 22.47
N VAL A 448 21.31 8.30 21.34
CA VAL A 448 20.10 8.29 20.47
C VAL A 448 20.14 7.16 19.43
N GLY A 449 21.31 6.55 19.25
CA GLY A 449 21.48 5.55 18.18
C GLY A 449 21.62 6.22 16.83
N LEU A 450 22.70 6.97 16.64
CA LEU A 450 23.07 7.59 15.38
C LEU A 450 24.08 6.70 14.64
N LEU A 451 23.83 6.44 13.37
CA LEU A 451 24.78 5.78 12.47
C LEU A 451 25.41 6.81 11.55
N GLN A 452 26.74 6.79 11.50
CA GLN A 452 27.53 7.60 10.57
C GLN A 452 27.83 6.79 9.31
N TYR A 453 27.47 7.32 8.16
CA TYR A 453 27.80 6.72 6.86
C TYR A 453 28.18 7.81 5.85
N GLN A 454 29.43 7.81 5.37
CA GLN A 454 30.01 8.89 4.56
C GLN A 454 29.87 10.25 5.27
N ASN A 455 29.21 11.25 4.67
CA ASN A 455 28.88 12.54 5.27
C ASN A 455 27.42 12.61 5.81
N TRP A 456 26.79 11.45 5.96
CA TRP A 456 25.43 11.32 6.49
C TRP A 456 25.44 10.89 7.95
N VAL A 457 24.51 11.45 8.70
CA VAL A 457 24.08 10.94 9.99
C VAL A 457 22.66 10.45 9.85
N VAL A 458 22.41 9.21 10.20
CA VAL A 458 21.08 8.59 10.10
C VAL A 458 20.63 8.02 11.45
N MET A 459 19.35 8.09 11.75
CA MET A 459 18.75 7.42 12.90
C MET A 459 18.78 5.90 12.66
N SER A 460 19.38 5.16 13.59
CA SER A 460 19.45 3.70 13.52
C SER A 460 18.30 3.01 14.25
N GLY A 461 17.74 3.66 15.28
CA GLY A 461 16.59 3.20 16.07
C GLY A 461 15.25 3.72 15.54
N ASP A 462 14.30 3.84 16.44
CA ASP A 462 12.93 4.34 16.21
C ASP A 462 12.74 5.84 16.53
N LYS A 463 13.83 6.61 16.64
CA LYS A 463 13.77 8.06 16.90
C LYS A 463 13.83 8.88 15.60
N CYS A 464 13.35 10.13 15.65
CA CYS A 464 13.43 11.07 14.54
C CYS A 464 13.75 12.51 15.02
N PHE A 465 14.22 13.38 14.10
CA PHE A 465 14.56 14.79 14.34
C PHE A 465 13.30 15.68 14.39
N LYS A 466 12.36 15.36 15.28
CA LYS A 466 11.13 16.08 15.53
C LYS A 466 10.99 16.39 17.02
N LYS A 467 10.02 17.21 17.37
CA LYS A 467 9.72 17.55 18.78
C LYS A 467 9.53 16.26 19.59
N ALA A 468 10.13 16.21 20.78
CA ALA A 468 10.05 15.05 21.67
C ALA A 468 8.61 14.61 21.93
N GLY A 469 8.36 13.31 21.85
CA GLY A 469 7.05 12.69 22.06
C GLY A 469 6.08 12.79 20.87
N GLN A 470 6.47 13.39 19.74
CA GLN A 470 5.66 13.38 18.53
C GLN A 470 5.91 12.07 17.77
N GLU A 471 4.91 11.21 17.66
CA GLU A 471 5.00 10.02 16.83
C GLU A 471 4.64 10.33 15.37
N MET A 472 5.30 9.63 14.45
CA MET A 472 4.99 9.66 13.02
C MET A 472 5.56 8.44 12.30
N ILE A 473 4.87 8.00 11.25
CA ILE A 473 5.44 7.01 10.33
C ILE A 473 6.33 7.75 9.34
N THR A 474 7.55 7.27 9.17
CA THR A 474 8.56 7.96 8.36
C THR A 474 9.68 7.00 7.94
N HIS A 475 10.62 7.51 7.12
CA HIS A 475 11.77 6.81 6.58
C HIS A 475 13.00 7.74 6.51
N GLY A 476 14.13 7.24 6.03
CA GLY A 476 15.36 8.01 5.87
C GLY A 476 16.45 7.62 6.88
N GLY A 477 16.22 6.59 7.68
CA GLY A 477 17.18 6.03 8.63
C GLY A 477 17.87 4.75 8.13
N SER A 478 18.36 3.96 9.10
CA SER A 478 18.98 2.65 8.85
C SER A 478 18.27 1.50 9.59
N HIS A 479 17.08 1.74 10.16
CA HIS A 479 16.31 0.69 10.81
C HIS A 479 15.97 -0.43 9.81
N PHE A 480 16.01 -1.71 10.25
CA PHE A 480 15.82 -2.85 9.32
C PHE A 480 14.48 -2.76 8.57
N MET A 481 13.43 -2.24 9.19
CA MET A 481 12.13 -2.05 8.53
C MET A 481 12.12 -0.99 7.42
N GLU A 482 13.14 -0.12 7.37
CA GLU A 482 13.32 0.87 6.31
C GLU A 482 14.26 0.37 5.21
N VAL A 483 15.34 -0.35 5.59
CA VAL A 483 16.42 -0.68 4.66
C VAL A 483 16.37 -2.10 4.12
N LEU A 484 15.66 -3.03 4.77
CA LEU A 484 15.49 -4.41 4.27
C LEU A 484 14.11 -4.54 3.61
N ILE A 485 14.13 -4.57 2.29
CA ILE A 485 12.95 -4.43 1.44
C ILE A 485 12.69 -5.68 0.60
N PRO A 486 11.44 -5.91 0.16
CA PRO A 486 11.13 -7.04 -0.71
C PRO A 486 11.70 -6.87 -2.13
N PHE A 487 12.19 -7.97 -2.69
CA PHE A 487 12.45 -8.13 -4.12
C PHE A 487 11.91 -9.50 -4.54
N VAL A 488 10.71 -9.52 -5.02
CA VAL A 488 9.86 -10.69 -5.16
C VAL A 488 9.62 -10.99 -6.62
N LYS A 489 9.73 -12.27 -7.01
CA LYS A 489 9.37 -12.74 -8.35
C LYS A 489 8.03 -13.50 -8.28
N ILE A 490 7.18 -13.24 -9.29
CA ILE A 490 5.87 -13.87 -9.48
C ILE A 490 5.79 -14.52 -10.86
#